data_5d058af70dc849056800614a35a96000
#
_entry.id   5d058af70dc849056800614a35a96000
#
_cell.length_a   1.000
_cell.length_b   1.000
_cell.length_c   1.000
_cell.angle_alpha   90.00
_cell.angle_beta   90.00
_cell.angle_gamma   90.00
#
_symmetry.space_group_name_H-M   'P 1'
#
loop_
_entity.id
_entity.type
_entity.pdbx_description
1 polymer ?
#
loop_
_entity_poly.entity_id
_entity_poly.type
_entity_poly.pdbx_seq_one_letter_code
_entity_poly.pdbx_strand_id
1 'polypeptide(L)'
;APSRYVQGRNATAELGTQMRAVGLTGPAYIVASDRAAGTLKPLWSDSLGKADIEYVIGGFGGECSEAEIARGTQSARKAQARVLIGAGGGKALDTARAIAGKLNLPVVNCPTLASSDAPCSALSVVYDEAGVFERLIFYPRNPELVLVDTSIVAQAPRRHLVAGMGDALATWFEARTVSEARSPNQVHGGTTLTGAALAQLCYQTLLADGVAAATAVAANSVTPAL
;
A
#
# COMPACT_ATOMS: atom_id res chain seq x y z
N ALA A 1 3.31 -0.07 -12.31
CA ALA A 1 1.95 0.16 -11.81
C ALA A 1 1.37 -1.16 -11.31
N PRO A 2 0.47 -1.16 -10.31
CA PRO A 2 -0.24 -2.36 -9.89
C PRO A 2 -1.05 -2.95 -11.05
N SER A 3 -1.26 -4.27 -11.05
CA SER A 3 -2.07 -4.93 -12.10
C SER A 3 -3.53 -4.47 -12.06
N ARG A 4 -4.03 -4.17 -10.85
CA ARG A 4 -5.36 -3.62 -10.62
C ARG A 4 -5.33 -2.59 -9.50
N TYR A 5 -6.01 -1.46 -9.74
CA TYR A 5 -6.23 -0.41 -8.74
C TYR A 5 -7.72 -0.19 -8.55
N VAL A 6 -8.18 -0.24 -7.30
CA VAL A 6 -9.58 -0.03 -6.92
C VAL A 6 -9.63 1.03 -5.84
N GLN A 7 -10.43 2.06 -6.02
CA GLN A 7 -10.63 3.11 -5.02
C GLN A 7 -12.12 3.45 -4.92
N GLY A 8 -12.59 3.64 -3.70
CA GLY A 8 -13.95 4.08 -3.47
C GLY A 8 -14.38 3.96 -2.01
N ARG A 9 -15.58 4.47 -1.73
CA ARG A 9 -16.20 4.29 -0.41
C ARG A 9 -16.52 2.82 -0.16
N ASN A 10 -16.17 2.33 1.03
CA ASN A 10 -16.43 0.96 1.45
C ASN A 10 -15.81 -0.11 0.52
N ALA A 11 -14.74 0.24 -0.21
CA ALA A 11 -14.10 -0.67 -1.15
C ALA A 11 -13.61 -1.97 -0.47
N THR A 12 -13.33 -1.96 0.83
CA THR A 12 -12.93 -3.16 1.59
C THR A 12 -13.99 -4.27 1.56
N ALA A 13 -15.28 -3.91 1.43
CA ALA A 13 -16.36 -4.89 1.28
C ALA A 13 -16.25 -5.71 -0.03
N GLU A 14 -15.48 -5.22 -1.01
CA GLU A 14 -15.26 -5.86 -2.30
C GLU A 14 -13.93 -6.61 -2.39
N LEU A 15 -13.13 -6.65 -1.33
CA LEU A 15 -11.76 -7.19 -1.36
C LEU A 15 -11.71 -8.60 -1.97
N GLY A 16 -12.56 -9.50 -1.52
CA GLY A 16 -12.60 -10.88 -2.03
C GLY A 16 -12.96 -10.96 -3.51
N THR A 17 -13.98 -10.19 -3.93
CA THR A 17 -14.39 -10.08 -5.34
C THR A 17 -13.26 -9.55 -6.22
N GLN A 18 -12.58 -8.50 -5.77
CA GLN A 18 -11.49 -7.88 -6.50
C GLN A 18 -10.25 -8.81 -6.58
N MET A 19 -9.98 -9.57 -5.51
CA MET A 19 -8.93 -10.59 -5.52
C MET A 19 -9.24 -11.70 -6.54
N ARG A 20 -10.47 -12.22 -6.56
CA ARG A 20 -10.91 -13.21 -7.55
C ARG A 20 -10.77 -12.69 -8.98
N ALA A 21 -11.09 -11.42 -9.23
CA ALA A 21 -10.99 -10.80 -10.54
C ALA A 21 -9.55 -10.74 -11.10
N VAL A 22 -8.54 -10.83 -10.23
CA VAL A 22 -7.12 -10.94 -10.63
C VAL A 22 -6.54 -12.35 -10.39
N GLY A 23 -7.40 -13.36 -10.20
CA GLY A 23 -6.98 -14.76 -10.07
C GLY A 23 -6.43 -15.15 -8.70
N LEU A 24 -6.60 -14.34 -7.66
CA LEU A 24 -6.13 -14.62 -6.31
C LEU A 24 -7.21 -15.35 -5.51
N THR A 25 -6.93 -16.60 -5.12
CA THR A 25 -7.89 -17.50 -4.48
C THR A 25 -7.55 -17.88 -3.03
N GLY A 26 -6.42 -17.43 -2.51
CA GLY A 26 -5.97 -17.77 -1.16
C GLY A 26 -5.40 -19.19 -1.02
N PRO A 27 -5.11 -19.68 0.19
CA PRO A 27 -5.27 -18.95 1.46
C PRO A 27 -4.48 -17.64 1.53
N ALA A 28 -5.05 -16.64 2.19
CA ALA A 28 -4.43 -15.33 2.36
C ALA A 28 -3.76 -15.19 3.73
N TYR A 29 -2.63 -14.50 3.79
CA TYR A 29 -2.02 -14.09 5.06
C TYR A 29 -2.04 -12.57 5.15
N ILE A 30 -2.76 -12.03 6.14
CA ILE A 30 -2.96 -10.59 6.32
C ILE A 30 -1.94 -10.07 7.32
N VAL A 31 -1.08 -9.15 6.90
CA VAL A 31 -0.17 -8.39 7.76
C VAL A 31 -0.88 -7.12 8.21
N ALA A 32 -1.22 -7.04 9.48
CA ALA A 32 -1.94 -5.90 10.04
C ALA A 32 -1.61 -5.70 11.51
N SER A 33 -1.60 -4.44 11.98
CA SER A 33 -1.52 -4.15 13.41
C SER A 33 -2.79 -4.60 14.13
N ASP A 34 -2.70 -4.83 15.45
CA ASP A 34 -3.86 -5.22 16.27
C ASP A 34 -5.01 -4.21 16.15
N ARG A 35 -4.70 -2.91 16.05
CA ARG A 35 -5.70 -1.87 15.85
C ARG A 35 -6.41 -2.02 14.50
N ALA A 36 -5.67 -2.21 13.42
CA ALA A 36 -6.26 -2.41 12.09
C ALA A 36 -7.07 -3.71 12.05
N ALA A 37 -6.54 -4.79 12.60
CA ALA A 37 -7.22 -6.07 12.69
C ALA A 37 -8.52 -5.97 13.51
N GLY A 38 -8.50 -5.29 14.67
CA GLY A 38 -9.69 -5.10 15.51
C GLY A 38 -10.82 -4.36 14.79
N THR A 39 -10.47 -3.40 13.93
CA THR A 39 -11.46 -2.61 13.19
C THR A 39 -11.93 -3.30 11.90
N LEU A 40 -11.01 -3.93 11.16
CA LEU A 40 -11.28 -4.37 9.78
C LEU A 40 -11.61 -5.86 9.66
N LYS A 41 -11.34 -6.67 10.69
CA LYS A 41 -11.63 -8.12 10.68
C LYS A 41 -13.07 -8.45 10.28
N PRO A 42 -14.13 -7.76 10.76
CA PRO A 42 -15.49 -8.06 10.32
C PRO A 42 -15.69 -7.87 8.82
N LEU A 43 -15.11 -6.80 8.23
CA LEU A 43 -15.18 -6.52 6.80
C LEU A 43 -14.42 -7.57 5.99
N TRP A 44 -13.22 -7.97 6.46
CA TRP A 44 -12.45 -9.04 5.81
C TRP A 44 -13.17 -10.37 5.87
N SER A 45 -13.77 -10.73 7.03
CA SER A 45 -14.51 -11.96 7.18
C SER A 45 -15.70 -12.05 6.21
N ASP A 46 -16.45 -10.98 6.08
CA ASP A 46 -17.59 -10.93 5.16
C ASP A 46 -17.13 -10.99 3.69
N SER A 47 -16.19 -10.13 3.31
CA SER A 47 -15.75 -10.01 1.92
C SER A 47 -15.00 -11.24 1.42
N LEU A 48 -14.04 -11.74 2.20
CA LEU A 48 -13.24 -12.91 1.83
C LEU A 48 -14.08 -14.21 1.94
N GLY A 49 -14.97 -14.29 2.94
CA GLY A 49 -15.88 -15.42 3.07
C GLY A 49 -16.85 -15.55 1.90
N LYS A 50 -17.44 -14.44 1.41
CA LYS A 50 -18.28 -14.42 0.20
C LYS A 50 -17.53 -14.85 -1.06
N ALA A 51 -16.22 -14.65 -1.08
CA ALA A 51 -15.36 -15.04 -2.18
C ALA A 51 -14.74 -16.44 -2.00
N ASP A 52 -15.06 -17.15 -0.93
CA ASP A 52 -14.48 -18.43 -0.59
C ASP A 52 -12.94 -18.38 -0.54
N ILE A 53 -12.42 -17.38 0.17
CA ILE A 53 -10.99 -17.16 0.40
C ILE A 53 -10.70 -17.31 1.88
N GLU A 54 -10.05 -18.40 2.25
CA GLU A 54 -9.53 -18.60 3.60
C GLU A 54 -8.41 -17.60 3.92
N TYR A 55 -8.32 -17.17 5.18
CA TYR A 55 -7.28 -16.25 5.59
C TYR A 55 -6.85 -16.41 7.04
N VAL A 56 -5.62 -16.00 7.32
CA VAL A 56 -5.05 -15.89 8.67
C VAL A 56 -4.52 -14.47 8.86
N ILE A 57 -4.79 -13.87 10.01
CA ILE A 57 -4.22 -12.57 10.38
C ILE A 57 -2.91 -12.81 11.12
N GLY A 58 -1.81 -12.31 10.57
CA GLY A 58 -0.52 -12.20 11.23
C GLY A 58 -0.36 -10.81 11.84
N GLY A 59 -0.04 -10.76 13.13
CA GLY A 59 0.23 -9.50 13.81
C GLY A 59 1.41 -8.75 13.16
N PHE A 60 1.38 -7.42 13.18
CA PHE A 60 2.46 -6.56 12.72
C PHE A 60 3.06 -5.79 13.92
N GLY A 61 4.36 -5.97 14.15
CA GLY A 61 5.08 -5.42 15.31
C GLY A 61 5.35 -3.92 15.26
N GLY A 62 5.01 -3.23 14.17
CA GLY A 62 5.11 -1.77 14.06
C GLY A 62 6.26 -1.28 13.18
N GLU A 63 7.28 -2.10 12.93
CA GLU A 63 8.43 -1.75 12.08
C GLU A 63 8.66 -2.78 10.96
N CYS A 64 9.07 -2.30 9.78
CA CYS A 64 9.50 -3.15 8.67
C CYS A 64 10.98 -3.51 8.87
N SER A 65 11.24 -4.41 9.81
CA SER A 65 12.59 -4.90 10.12
C SER A 65 12.84 -6.31 9.58
N GLU A 66 14.12 -6.69 9.47
CA GLU A 66 14.47 -8.06 9.05
C GLU A 66 13.90 -9.12 9.99
N ALA A 67 13.88 -8.85 11.29
CA ALA A 67 13.29 -9.74 12.29
C ALA A 67 11.78 -9.92 12.07
N GLU A 68 11.05 -8.82 11.82
CA GLU A 68 9.61 -8.85 11.56
C GLU A 68 9.30 -9.55 10.22
N ILE A 69 10.08 -9.29 9.18
CA ILE A 69 9.96 -9.97 7.88
C ILE A 69 10.20 -11.49 8.04
N ALA A 70 11.23 -11.88 8.80
CA ALA A 70 11.53 -13.30 9.05
C ALA A 70 10.40 -13.99 9.83
N ARG A 71 9.89 -13.34 10.90
CA ARG A 71 8.77 -13.83 11.70
C ARG A 71 7.52 -14.02 10.83
N GLY A 72 7.15 -13.00 10.05
CA GLY A 72 6.00 -13.04 9.15
C GLY A 72 6.14 -14.10 8.06
N THR A 73 7.34 -14.27 7.50
CA THR A 73 7.63 -15.30 6.49
C THR A 73 7.41 -16.70 7.04
N GLN A 74 7.88 -16.97 8.26
CA GLN A 74 7.66 -18.28 8.91
C GLN A 74 6.18 -18.53 9.19
N SER A 75 5.46 -17.51 9.65
CA SER A 75 4.03 -17.63 9.97
C SER A 75 3.18 -17.81 8.70
N ALA A 76 3.48 -17.09 7.63
CA ALA A 76 2.81 -17.22 6.33
C ALA A 76 3.02 -18.62 5.71
N ARG A 77 4.24 -19.19 5.85
CA ARG A 77 4.52 -20.58 5.44
C ARG A 77 3.70 -21.59 6.22
N LYS A 78 3.61 -21.44 7.56
CA LYS A 78 2.80 -22.32 8.41
C LYS A 78 1.32 -22.24 8.05
N ALA A 79 0.85 -21.07 7.68
CA ALA A 79 -0.52 -20.86 7.22
C ALA A 79 -0.75 -21.30 5.76
N GLN A 80 0.25 -21.86 5.09
CA GLN A 80 0.21 -22.27 3.69
C GLN A 80 -0.31 -21.16 2.76
N ALA A 81 0.05 -19.91 3.07
CA ALA A 81 -0.39 -18.74 2.33
C ALA A 81 0.01 -18.81 0.85
N ARG A 82 -0.90 -18.41 -0.02
CA ARG A 82 -0.70 -18.24 -1.46
C ARG A 82 -0.77 -16.80 -1.91
N VAL A 83 -1.20 -15.90 -1.03
CA VAL A 83 -1.25 -14.46 -1.25
C VAL A 83 -0.99 -13.73 0.06
N LEU A 84 -0.25 -12.64 -0.01
CA LEU A 84 -0.07 -11.72 1.12
C LEU A 84 -1.03 -10.54 0.97
N ILE A 85 -1.64 -10.10 2.07
CA ILE A 85 -2.42 -8.88 2.14
C ILE A 85 -1.74 -7.96 3.15
N GLY A 86 -1.26 -6.81 2.71
CA GLY A 86 -0.81 -5.75 3.60
C GLY A 86 -1.96 -4.81 3.93
N ALA A 87 -2.30 -4.66 5.21
CA ALA A 87 -3.38 -3.76 5.64
C ALA A 87 -2.88 -2.80 6.72
N GLY A 88 -2.62 -1.55 6.35
CA GLY A 88 -2.02 -0.57 7.26
C GLY A 88 -1.41 0.63 6.57
N GLY A 89 -0.47 1.27 7.24
CA GLY A 89 0.41 2.29 6.65
C GLY A 89 1.61 1.69 5.92
N GLY A 90 2.48 2.53 5.38
CA GLY A 90 3.63 2.13 4.55
C GLY A 90 4.45 0.98 5.15
N LYS A 91 4.79 1.04 6.44
CA LYS A 91 5.59 -0.01 7.10
C LYS A 91 4.92 -1.40 7.07
N ALA A 92 3.60 -1.47 7.27
CA ALA A 92 2.85 -2.74 7.19
C ALA A 92 2.77 -3.25 5.74
N LEU A 93 2.57 -2.35 4.78
CA LEU A 93 2.54 -2.68 3.35
C LEU A 93 3.91 -3.18 2.88
N ASP A 94 4.98 -2.50 3.29
CA ASP A 94 6.35 -2.89 2.99
C ASP A 94 6.72 -4.25 3.58
N THR A 95 6.31 -4.51 4.83
CA THR A 95 6.51 -5.81 5.47
C THR A 95 5.78 -6.92 4.72
N ALA A 96 4.50 -6.71 4.34
CA ALA A 96 3.74 -7.68 3.57
C ALA A 96 4.40 -7.97 2.22
N ARG A 97 4.88 -6.93 1.53
CA ARG A 97 5.59 -7.05 0.25
C ARG A 97 6.93 -7.77 0.42
N ALA A 98 7.67 -7.49 1.50
CA ALA A 98 8.93 -8.18 1.77
C ALA A 98 8.72 -9.67 2.06
N ILE A 99 7.69 -10.03 2.81
CA ILE A 99 7.31 -11.42 3.04
C ILE A 99 6.91 -12.09 1.72
N ALA A 100 6.07 -11.41 0.91
CA ALA A 100 5.66 -11.90 -0.41
C ALA A 100 6.86 -12.14 -1.33
N GLY A 101 7.82 -11.22 -1.35
CA GLY A 101 9.06 -11.35 -2.11
C GLY A 101 9.89 -12.57 -1.68
N LYS A 102 10.07 -12.78 -0.36
CA LYS A 102 10.79 -13.97 0.17
C LYS A 102 10.09 -15.31 -0.15
N LEU A 103 8.78 -15.29 -0.31
CA LEU A 103 7.98 -16.48 -0.61
C LEU A 103 7.65 -16.64 -2.09
N ASN A 104 8.01 -15.65 -2.92
CA ASN A 104 7.60 -15.55 -4.33
C ASN A 104 6.07 -15.63 -4.51
N LEU A 105 5.33 -14.94 -3.65
CA LEU A 105 3.88 -14.88 -3.64
C LEU A 105 3.37 -13.53 -4.16
N PRO A 106 2.14 -13.47 -4.68
CA PRO A 106 1.47 -12.22 -5.00
C PRO A 106 1.16 -11.42 -3.72
N VAL A 107 1.05 -10.09 -3.87
CA VAL A 107 0.70 -9.18 -2.78
C VAL A 107 -0.47 -8.27 -3.15
N VAL A 108 -1.36 -8.09 -2.19
CA VAL A 108 -2.47 -7.14 -2.21
C VAL A 108 -2.21 -6.07 -1.17
N ASN A 109 -2.30 -4.81 -1.54
CA ASN A 109 -2.14 -3.69 -0.62
C ASN A 109 -3.47 -3.00 -0.34
N CYS A 110 -3.84 -2.94 0.94
CA CYS A 110 -5.03 -2.28 1.47
C CYS A 110 -4.59 -1.16 2.44
N PRO A 111 -4.20 0.02 1.93
CA PRO A 111 -3.76 1.11 2.80
C PRO A 111 -4.90 1.59 3.70
N THR A 112 -4.61 1.79 4.99
CA THR A 112 -5.56 2.36 5.97
C THR A 112 -5.32 3.85 6.20
N LEU A 113 -4.31 4.40 5.57
CA LEU A 113 -3.96 5.81 5.56
C LEU A 113 -3.15 6.12 4.30
N ALA A 114 -3.16 7.38 3.86
CA ALA A 114 -2.47 7.84 2.66
C ALA A 114 -1.28 8.72 3.07
N SER A 115 -0.16 8.12 3.49
CA SER A 115 1.01 8.86 3.97
C SER A 115 2.22 8.79 3.05
N SER A 116 2.19 7.96 2.00
CA SER A 116 3.28 7.78 1.04
C SER A 116 2.80 7.01 -0.19
N ASP A 117 3.69 6.83 -1.17
CA ASP A 117 3.48 6.03 -2.37
C ASP A 117 3.57 4.51 -2.16
N ALA A 118 3.91 4.05 -0.96
CA ALA A 118 4.10 2.65 -0.62
C ALA A 118 2.99 1.69 -1.13
N PRO A 119 1.71 2.08 -1.22
CA PRO A 119 0.69 1.17 -1.74
C PRO A 119 0.96 0.65 -3.15
N CYS A 120 1.56 1.45 -4.02
CA CYS A 120 1.73 1.15 -5.44
C CYS A 120 3.15 0.76 -5.83
N SER A 121 4.15 1.01 -4.99
CA SER A 121 5.55 0.82 -5.32
C SER A 121 5.96 -0.67 -5.37
N ALA A 122 7.03 -0.97 -6.14
CA ALA A 122 7.65 -2.29 -6.22
C ALA A 122 8.93 -2.35 -5.36
N LEU A 123 8.91 -1.73 -4.19
CA LEU A 123 10.00 -1.72 -3.24
C LEU A 123 9.50 -1.78 -1.80
N SER A 124 10.36 -2.19 -0.89
CA SER A 124 10.14 -2.05 0.56
C SER A 124 11.30 -1.30 1.17
N VAL A 125 11.00 -0.42 2.11
CA VAL A 125 11.99 0.24 2.95
C VAL A 125 12.17 -0.58 4.20
N VAL A 126 13.39 -1.03 4.46
CA VAL A 126 13.73 -1.83 5.64
C VAL A 126 14.44 -0.94 6.66
N TYR A 127 14.03 -1.07 7.90
CA TYR A 127 14.57 -0.36 9.04
C TYR A 127 15.14 -1.36 10.06
N ASP A 128 16.06 -0.90 10.88
CA ASP A 128 16.46 -1.66 12.06
C ASP A 128 15.37 -1.62 13.15
N GLU A 129 15.61 -2.30 14.27
CA GLU A 129 14.68 -2.34 15.40
C GLU A 129 14.53 -1.00 16.11
N ALA A 130 15.44 -0.06 15.90
CA ALA A 130 15.39 1.32 16.43
C ALA A 130 14.66 2.27 15.46
N GLY A 131 14.22 1.79 14.28
CA GLY A 131 13.54 2.59 13.27
C GLY A 131 14.48 3.42 12.39
N VAL A 132 15.78 3.09 12.36
CA VAL A 132 16.76 3.73 11.48
C VAL A 132 16.75 3.03 10.13
N PHE A 133 16.77 3.81 9.06
CA PHE A 133 16.83 3.28 7.69
C PHE A 133 18.04 2.35 7.51
N GLU A 134 17.81 1.18 6.95
CA GLU A 134 18.84 0.18 6.69
C GLU A 134 19.08 0.00 5.18
N ARG A 135 18.05 -0.33 4.42
CA ARG A 135 18.15 -0.57 2.98
C ARG A 135 16.80 -0.53 2.26
N LEU A 136 16.87 -0.47 0.94
CA LEU A 136 15.74 -0.72 0.04
C LEU A 136 15.81 -2.15 -0.52
N ILE A 137 14.66 -2.79 -0.66
CA ILE A 137 14.50 -4.04 -1.39
C ILE A 137 13.62 -3.76 -2.60
N PHE A 138 14.14 -3.96 -3.81
CA PHE A 138 13.39 -3.83 -5.05
C PHE A 138 12.82 -5.17 -5.50
N TYR A 139 11.60 -5.15 -6.05
CA TYR A 139 10.91 -6.33 -6.54
C TYR A 139 10.67 -6.23 -8.04
N PRO A 140 10.63 -7.36 -8.76
CA PRO A 140 10.39 -7.37 -10.21
C PRO A 140 8.93 -7.04 -10.58
N ARG A 141 8.02 -7.05 -9.61
CA ARG A 141 6.58 -6.82 -9.82
C ARG A 141 6.01 -5.85 -8.81
N ASN A 142 5.09 -4.99 -9.27
CA ASN A 142 4.23 -4.21 -8.40
C ASN A 142 3.16 -5.10 -7.74
N PRO A 143 2.42 -4.62 -6.74
CA PRO A 143 1.28 -5.35 -6.18
C PRO A 143 0.27 -5.77 -7.26
N GLU A 144 -0.29 -6.97 -7.15
CA GLU A 144 -1.33 -7.46 -8.04
C GLU A 144 -2.64 -6.66 -7.89
N LEU A 145 -2.93 -6.23 -6.66
CA LEU A 145 -4.09 -5.42 -6.36
C LEU A 145 -3.71 -4.35 -5.34
N VAL A 146 -4.11 -3.11 -5.61
CA VAL A 146 -4.17 -2.03 -4.61
C VAL A 146 -5.63 -1.67 -4.43
N LEU A 147 -6.14 -1.76 -3.19
CA LEU A 147 -7.51 -1.46 -2.85
C LEU A 147 -7.56 -0.37 -1.79
N VAL A 148 -7.99 0.81 -2.19
CA VAL A 148 -8.07 2.01 -1.36
C VAL A 148 -9.52 2.26 -0.97
N ASP A 149 -9.81 2.05 0.32
CA ASP A 149 -11.12 2.39 0.88
C ASP A 149 -11.07 3.81 1.43
N THR A 150 -11.69 4.75 0.72
CA THR A 150 -11.70 6.16 1.11
C THR A 150 -12.44 6.41 2.42
N SER A 151 -13.38 5.53 2.81
CA SER A 151 -14.03 5.61 4.12
C SER A 151 -13.07 5.30 5.27
N ILE A 152 -12.13 4.39 5.07
CA ILE A 152 -11.08 4.05 6.04
C ILE A 152 -10.02 5.16 6.09
N VAL A 153 -9.57 5.61 4.92
CA VAL A 153 -8.56 6.68 4.83
C VAL A 153 -9.07 7.98 5.48
N ALA A 154 -10.35 8.30 5.32
CA ALA A 154 -10.99 9.48 5.94
C ALA A 154 -11.00 9.43 7.48
N GLN A 155 -10.90 8.25 8.09
CA GLN A 155 -10.83 8.09 9.56
C GLN A 155 -9.39 8.20 10.11
N ALA A 156 -8.39 8.23 9.24
CA ALA A 156 -7.01 8.37 9.66
C ALA A 156 -6.71 9.82 10.10
N PRO A 157 -5.79 10.04 11.05
CA PRO A 157 -5.38 11.38 11.41
C PRO A 157 -4.88 12.19 10.19
N ARG A 158 -5.41 13.40 10.01
CA ARG A 158 -5.10 14.30 8.87
C ARG A 158 -3.61 14.43 8.56
N ARG A 159 -2.74 14.39 9.60
CA ARG A 159 -1.29 14.49 9.42
C ARG A 159 -0.72 13.45 8.45
N HIS A 160 -1.33 12.26 8.37
CA HIS A 160 -0.87 11.21 7.46
C HIS A 160 -1.21 11.54 6.00
N LEU A 161 -2.40 12.08 5.74
CA LEU A 161 -2.74 12.56 4.39
C LEU A 161 -1.82 13.72 3.98
N VAL A 162 -1.57 14.67 4.87
CA VAL A 162 -0.65 15.79 4.60
C VAL A 162 0.78 15.30 4.33
N ALA A 163 1.25 14.28 5.07
CA ALA A 163 2.55 13.66 4.78
C ALA A 163 2.58 13.02 3.38
N GLY A 164 1.52 12.28 3.00
CA GLY A 164 1.41 11.69 1.65
C GLY A 164 1.29 12.74 0.54
N MET A 165 0.64 13.87 0.80
CA MET A 165 0.64 15.00 -0.13
C MET A 165 2.04 15.57 -0.34
N GLY A 166 2.85 15.65 0.73
CA GLY A 166 4.25 16.08 0.65
C GLY A 166 5.11 15.11 -0.16
N ASP A 167 4.94 13.83 0.07
CA ASP A 167 5.60 12.76 -0.67
C ASP A 167 5.24 12.80 -2.16
N ALA A 168 3.95 12.89 -2.46
CA ALA A 168 3.44 13.00 -3.83
C ALA A 168 3.87 14.31 -4.52
N LEU A 169 3.96 15.42 -3.79
CA LEU A 169 4.44 16.70 -4.31
C LEU A 169 5.91 16.62 -4.75
N ALA A 170 6.75 15.93 -3.97
CA ALA A 170 8.17 15.75 -4.28
C ALA A 170 8.37 15.03 -5.62
N THR A 171 7.50 14.05 -5.93
CA THR A 171 7.57 13.25 -7.16
C THR A 171 7.68 14.08 -8.44
N TRP A 172 6.95 15.20 -8.53
CA TRP A 172 7.03 16.07 -9.70
C TRP A 172 8.42 16.71 -9.87
N PHE A 173 8.97 17.23 -8.77
CA PHE A 173 10.27 17.89 -8.80
C PHE A 173 11.40 16.90 -9.08
N GLU A 174 11.33 15.72 -8.49
CA GLU A 174 12.28 14.61 -8.72
C GLU A 174 12.21 14.15 -10.18
N ALA A 175 11.02 13.87 -10.71
CA ALA A 175 10.82 13.41 -12.08
C ALA A 175 11.31 14.45 -13.10
N ARG A 176 11.04 15.72 -12.86
CA ARG A 176 11.52 16.82 -13.71
C ARG A 176 13.04 16.89 -13.70
N THR A 177 13.65 16.89 -12.52
CA THR A 177 15.11 16.96 -12.38
C THR A 177 15.82 15.79 -13.07
N VAL A 178 15.33 14.56 -12.87
CA VAL A 178 15.87 13.36 -13.53
C VAL A 178 15.74 13.46 -15.05
N SER A 179 14.59 13.97 -15.56
CA SER A 179 14.36 14.16 -16.99
C SER A 179 15.30 15.19 -17.59
N GLU A 180 15.45 16.37 -16.97
CA GLU A 180 16.32 17.45 -17.42
C GLU A 180 17.79 17.03 -17.42
N ALA A 181 18.22 16.31 -16.37
CA ALA A 181 19.58 15.80 -16.24
C ALA A 181 19.86 14.59 -17.15
N ARG A 182 18.83 14.00 -17.78
CA ARG A 182 18.92 12.72 -18.52
C ARG A 182 19.59 11.60 -17.71
N SER A 183 19.37 11.62 -16.41
CA SER A 183 19.93 10.63 -15.49
C SER A 183 19.09 9.35 -15.49
N PRO A 184 19.68 8.17 -15.21
CA PRO A 184 18.91 6.98 -14.93
C PRO A 184 18.12 7.15 -13.63
N ASN A 185 16.95 6.52 -13.56
CA ASN A 185 16.18 6.42 -12.32
C ASN A 185 16.76 5.34 -11.38
N GLN A 186 16.17 5.16 -10.20
CA GLN A 186 16.63 4.21 -9.18
C GLN A 186 16.65 2.74 -9.64
N VAL A 187 15.96 2.39 -10.71
CA VAL A 187 15.95 1.04 -11.32
C VAL A 187 16.72 1.01 -12.63
N HIS A 188 17.61 1.98 -12.84
CA HIS A 188 18.50 2.11 -14.00
C HIS A 188 17.76 2.28 -15.35
N GLY A 189 16.48 2.64 -15.32
CA GLY A 189 15.69 2.99 -16.50
C GLY A 189 15.75 4.47 -16.85
N GLY A 190 15.37 4.82 -18.07
CA GLY A 190 15.20 6.20 -18.51
C GLY A 190 13.81 6.78 -18.17
N THR A 191 13.68 8.09 -18.24
CA THR A 191 12.39 8.76 -18.11
C THR A 191 11.49 8.43 -19.31
N THR A 192 10.21 8.19 -19.03
CA THR A 192 9.19 7.96 -20.06
C THR A 192 8.19 9.11 -20.10
N LEU A 193 7.56 9.35 -21.27
CA LEU A 193 6.49 10.34 -21.40
C LEU A 193 5.33 10.06 -20.42
N THR A 194 4.99 8.79 -20.24
CA THR A 194 3.93 8.37 -19.28
C THR A 194 4.31 8.73 -17.86
N GLY A 195 5.54 8.42 -17.42
CA GLY A 195 6.01 8.75 -16.07
C GLY A 195 6.00 10.26 -15.82
N ALA A 196 6.48 11.06 -16.77
CA ALA A 196 6.47 12.52 -16.67
C ALA A 196 5.04 13.08 -16.61
N ALA A 197 4.13 12.58 -17.46
CA ALA A 197 2.73 13.01 -17.47
C ALA A 197 2.01 12.68 -16.15
N LEU A 198 2.23 11.47 -15.57
CA LEU A 198 1.65 11.09 -14.29
C LEU A 198 2.18 11.94 -13.14
N ALA A 199 3.48 12.23 -13.10
CA ALA A 199 4.06 13.09 -12.08
C ALA A 199 3.51 14.51 -12.14
N GLN A 200 3.34 15.07 -13.35
CA GLN A 200 2.73 16.38 -13.57
C GLN A 200 1.25 16.40 -13.17
N LEU A 201 0.48 15.38 -13.55
CA LEU A 201 -0.92 15.25 -13.17
C LEU A 201 -1.08 15.18 -11.66
N CYS A 202 -0.25 14.39 -10.98
CA CYS A 202 -0.23 14.30 -9.52
C CYS A 202 -0.03 15.68 -8.89
N TYR A 203 0.97 16.44 -9.34
CA TYR A 203 1.24 17.80 -8.87
C TYR A 203 0.03 18.72 -9.05
N GLN A 204 -0.57 18.71 -10.25
CA GLN A 204 -1.73 19.56 -10.55
C GLN A 204 -2.95 19.20 -9.69
N THR A 205 -3.22 17.91 -9.49
CA THR A 205 -4.30 17.43 -8.63
C THR A 205 -4.11 17.86 -7.18
N LEU A 206 -2.89 17.77 -6.66
CA LEU A 206 -2.59 18.21 -5.29
C LEU A 206 -2.82 19.72 -5.11
N LEU A 207 -2.46 20.55 -6.11
CA LEU A 207 -2.71 21.99 -6.06
C LEU A 207 -4.21 22.32 -6.14
N ALA A 208 -4.96 21.58 -6.93
CA ALA A 208 -6.40 21.80 -7.10
C ALA A 208 -7.21 21.35 -5.88
N ASP A 209 -6.97 20.14 -5.39
CA ASP A 209 -7.85 19.44 -4.46
C ASP A 209 -7.27 19.24 -3.05
N GLY A 210 -5.96 19.40 -2.87
CA GLY A 210 -5.25 19.03 -1.64
C GLY A 210 -5.80 19.68 -0.37
N VAL A 211 -6.12 20.98 -0.41
CA VAL A 211 -6.70 21.69 0.74
C VAL A 211 -8.10 21.17 1.07
N ALA A 212 -8.92 20.93 0.04
CA ALA A 212 -10.27 20.38 0.22
C ALA A 212 -10.23 18.94 0.79
N ALA A 213 -9.32 18.09 0.28
CA ALA A 213 -9.11 16.74 0.79
C ALA A 213 -8.63 16.75 2.25
N ALA A 214 -7.67 17.59 2.62
CA ALA A 214 -7.18 17.71 3.99
C ALA A 214 -8.27 18.21 4.95
N THR A 215 -9.16 19.09 4.48
CA THR A 215 -10.31 19.57 5.24
C THR A 215 -11.35 18.47 5.43
N ALA A 216 -11.64 17.68 4.38
CA ALA A 216 -12.55 16.55 4.44
C ALA A 216 -12.10 15.51 5.46
N VAL A 217 -10.81 15.12 5.43
CA VAL A 217 -10.24 14.17 6.41
C VAL A 217 -10.27 14.73 7.83
N ALA A 218 -10.03 16.03 8.04
CA ALA A 218 -10.16 16.65 9.36
C ALA A 218 -11.59 16.55 9.93
N ALA A 219 -12.60 16.45 9.05
CA ALA A 219 -13.99 16.25 9.40
C ALA A 219 -14.44 14.77 9.35
N ASN A 220 -13.51 13.81 9.20
CA ASN A 220 -13.79 12.38 8.98
C ASN A 220 -14.80 12.14 7.85
N SER A 221 -14.73 12.93 6.78
CA SER A 221 -15.67 12.94 5.68
C SER A 221 -15.02 12.52 4.37
N VAL A 222 -15.75 11.78 3.56
CA VAL A 222 -15.35 11.43 2.20
C VAL A 222 -16.02 12.41 1.23
N THR A 223 -15.21 13.08 0.42
CA THR A 223 -15.66 14.02 -0.62
C THR A 223 -15.00 13.64 -1.95
N PRO A 224 -15.43 14.23 -3.08
CA PRO A 224 -14.78 14.00 -4.37
C PRO A 224 -13.30 14.41 -4.41
N ALA A 225 -12.84 15.28 -3.50
CA ALA A 225 -11.46 15.71 -3.40
C ALA A 225 -10.56 14.68 -2.65
N LEU A 226 -11.12 13.73 -1.93
CA LEU A 226 -10.43 12.66 -1.23
C LEU A 226 -10.48 11.38 -2.05
#